data_8f7809780b462169c41a24a406816ddb
#
_entry.id   8f7809780b462169c41a24a406816ddb
#
_cell.length_a   1.000
_cell.length_b   1.000
_cell.length_c   1.000
_cell.angle_alpha   90.00
_cell.angle_beta   90.00
_cell.angle_gamma   90.00
#
_symmetry.space_group_name_H-M   'P 1'
#
loop_
_entity.id
_entity.type
_entity.pdbx_description
1 polymer ?
#
loop_
_entity_poly.entity_id
_entity_poly.type
_entity_poly.pdbx_seq_one_letter_code
_entity_poly.pdbx_strand_id
1 'polypeptide(L)'
;MAIIKKFRIKSFKKSIPLISFNKISISFGKRQILDDVSFKVNPSEIIGLLGPNGAGKSTIFNILTGLIKPDHGKVFFESKDATEYPIYLRTRKFKIGYVPQYGGYFNDLTLGENLNAIAEILIENKNDRIAKVNEMIGKFELDNVREVKAKFLSGGQRRKLVICMALLGDPKILLCDEIFAALDVLTIQMLKEILVKLQSEKPQMCIIICEHQARELLSVVDRALILSNTKIVAQGTPSQLIKNENARNAY
;
A
#
# COMPACT_ATOMS: atom_id res chain seq x y z
N MET A 1 23.12 6.76 2.03
CA MET A 1 22.63 6.28 0.72
C MET A 1 23.10 4.86 0.31
N ALA A 2 24.05 4.23 0.99
CA ALA A 2 24.65 2.94 0.59
C ALA A 2 24.06 1.69 1.28
N ILE A 3 23.29 1.80 2.36
CA ILE A 3 22.87 0.66 3.18
C ILE A 3 21.63 -0.06 2.64
N ILE A 4 20.73 0.64 1.96
CA ILE A 4 19.44 0.06 1.50
C ILE A 4 19.62 -0.81 0.24
N LYS A 5 20.69 -0.64 -0.54
CA LYS A 5 20.91 -1.37 -1.81
C LYS A 5 21.46 -2.80 -1.66
N LYS A 6 21.92 -3.23 -0.50
CA LYS A 6 22.70 -4.48 -0.34
C LYS A 6 21.88 -5.78 -0.20
N PHE A 7 20.55 -5.71 -0.11
CA PHE A 7 19.70 -6.90 0.18
C PHE A 7 18.76 -7.35 -0.95
N ARG A 8 18.85 -6.78 -2.16
CA ARG A 8 17.87 -7.01 -3.22
C ARG A 8 18.44 -7.62 -4.50
N ILE A 9 18.93 -8.88 -4.42
CA ILE A 9 19.03 -9.73 -5.60
C ILE A 9 18.04 -10.88 -5.39
N LYS A 10 16.79 -10.70 -5.81
CA LYS A 10 15.81 -11.80 -5.88
C LYS A 10 15.59 -12.17 -7.34
N SER A 11 16.03 -13.39 -7.72
CA SER A 11 15.52 -14.03 -8.93
C SER A 11 14.05 -14.37 -8.68
N PHE A 12 13.14 -13.68 -9.33
CA PHE A 12 11.72 -14.05 -9.33
C PHE A 12 11.58 -15.39 -10.05
N LYS A 13 11.53 -16.50 -9.30
CA LYS A 13 10.99 -17.76 -9.84
C LYS A 13 9.58 -17.45 -10.32
N LYS A 14 9.11 -18.12 -11.40
CA LYS A 14 7.73 -18.05 -11.91
C LYS A 14 6.74 -18.40 -10.79
N SER A 15 6.35 -17.42 -9.98
CA SER A 15 5.33 -17.53 -8.95
C SER A 15 4.00 -17.04 -9.52
N ILE A 16 2.91 -17.59 -9.03
CA ILE A 16 1.57 -17.06 -9.36
C ILE A 16 1.51 -15.62 -8.79
N PRO A 17 1.15 -14.62 -9.61
CA PRO A 17 1.00 -13.26 -9.13
C PRO A 17 -0.04 -13.17 -8.01
N LEU A 18 0.25 -12.41 -6.95
CA LEU A 18 -0.75 -12.12 -5.92
C LEU A 18 -1.91 -11.29 -6.48
N ILE A 19 -1.59 -10.37 -7.39
CA ILE A 19 -2.58 -9.50 -8.04
C ILE A 19 -2.36 -9.56 -9.56
N SER A 20 -3.45 -9.68 -10.30
CA SER A 20 -3.48 -9.40 -11.75
C SER A 20 -4.62 -8.44 -12.07
N PHE A 21 -4.27 -7.31 -12.62
CA PHE A 21 -5.15 -6.26 -13.09
C PHE A 21 -5.16 -6.36 -14.61
N ASN A 22 -6.29 -6.77 -15.20
CA ASN A 22 -6.33 -7.15 -16.61
C ASN A 22 -7.32 -6.27 -17.37
N LYS A 23 -6.80 -5.43 -18.26
CA LYS A 23 -7.55 -4.58 -19.21
C LYS A 23 -8.64 -3.76 -18.52
N ILE A 24 -8.31 -3.15 -17.40
CA ILE A 24 -9.25 -2.38 -16.61
C ILE A 24 -9.50 -1.03 -17.27
N SER A 25 -10.79 -0.75 -17.52
CA SER A 25 -11.26 0.56 -17.96
C SER A 25 -12.39 1.02 -17.06
N ILE A 26 -12.42 2.33 -16.75
CA ILE A 26 -13.48 2.97 -15.97
C ILE A 26 -13.61 4.44 -16.34
N SER A 27 -14.86 4.91 -16.35
CA SER A 27 -15.23 6.31 -16.61
C SER A 27 -16.17 6.83 -15.52
N PHE A 28 -16.05 8.11 -15.20
CA PHE A 28 -17.02 8.82 -14.37
C PHE A 28 -17.76 9.85 -15.23
N GLY A 29 -19.02 9.55 -15.58
CA GLY A 29 -19.75 10.28 -16.56
C GLY A 29 -19.07 10.24 -17.94
N LYS A 30 -18.71 11.39 -18.48
CA LYS A 30 -18.00 11.48 -19.78
C LYS A 30 -16.46 11.41 -19.65
N ARG A 31 -15.94 11.41 -18.42
CA ARG A 31 -14.47 11.44 -18.19
C ARG A 31 -13.94 10.03 -18.00
N GLN A 32 -13.13 9.56 -18.94
CA GLN A 32 -12.37 8.34 -18.78
C GLN A 32 -11.23 8.55 -17.77
N ILE A 33 -11.12 7.64 -16.82
CA ILE A 33 -10.11 7.67 -15.74
C ILE A 33 -9.03 6.63 -15.99
N LEU A 34 -9.41 5.41 -16.37
CA LEU A 34 -8.49 4.34 -16.75
C LEU A 34 -8.93 3.76 -18.09
N ASP A 35 -7.96 3.48 -18.97
CA ASP A 35 -8.15 2.91 -20.29
C ASP A 35 -7.20 1.75 -20.53
N ASP A 36 -7.72 0.52 -20.57
CA ASP A 36 -7.00 -0.74 -20.81
C ASP A 36 -5.77 -0.94 -19.89
N VAL A 37 -5.90 -0.57 -18.62
CA VAL A 37 -4.80 -0.67 -17.65
C VAL A 37 -4.60 -2.13 -17.24
N SER A 38 -3.36 -2.62 -17.42
CA SER A 38 -2.98 -3.98 -17.08
C SER A 38 -1.63 -4.03 -16.37
N PHE A 39 -1.57 -4.76 -15.24
CA PHE A 39 -0.33 -5.06 -14.52
C PHE A 39 -0.47 -6.27 -13.62
N LYS A 40 0.66 -6.80 -13.14
CA LYS A 40 0.71 -7.90 -12.18
C LYS A 40 1.60 -7.51 -11.01
N VAL A 41 1.31 -8.04 -9.82
CA VAL A 41 2.14 -7.86 -8.61
C VAL A 41 2.46 -9.24 -8.04
N ASN A 42 3.73 -9.49 -7.79
CA ASN A 42 4.21 -10.77 -7.28
C ASN A 42 4.34 -10.74 -5.74
N PRO A 43 4.38 -11.93 -5.08
CA PRO A 43 4.77 -12.02 -3.69
C PRO A 43 6.15 -11.36 -3.44
N SER A 44 6.34 -10.82 -2.25
CA SER A 44 7.60 -10.19 -1.86
C SER A 44 8.03 -8.99 -2.71
N GLU A 45 7.11 -8.34 -3.38
CA GLU A 45 7.38 -7.17 -4.22
C GLU A 45 6.88 -5.89 -3.55
N ILE A 46 7.71 -4.84 -3.54
CA ILE A 46 7.26 -3.47 -3.30
C ILE A 46 7.14 -2.80 -4.67
N ILE A 47 5.92 -2.47 -5.05
CA ILE A 47 5.65 -1.80 -6.33
C ILE A 47 5.17 -0.37 -6.08
N GLY A 48 5.67 0.57 -6.89
CA GLY A 48 5.23 1.95 -6.90
C GLY A 48 4.20 2.22 -7.99
N LEU A 49 3.21 3.04 -7.68
CA LEU A 49 2.29 3.62 -8.66
C LEU A 49 2.50 5.13 -8.67
N LEU A 50 3.17 5.62 -9.70
CA LEU A 50 3.49 7.01 -9.93
C LEU A 50 2.51 7.64 -10.92
N GLY A 51 2.26 8.91 -10.77
CA GLY A 51 1.46 9.69 -11.72
C GLY A 51 1.05 11.03 -11.12
N PRO A 52 0.71 12.02 -11.93
CA PRO A 52 0.21 13.31 -11.46
C PRO A 52 -1.11 13.16 -10.69
N ASN A 53 -1.50 14.23 -10.00
CA ASN A 53 -2.80 14.26 -9.33
C ASN A 53 -3.93 14.11 -10.35
N GLY A 54 -4.92 13.27 -10.01
CA GLY A 54 -6.03 12.98 -10.92
C GLY A 54 -5.74 11.96 -12.04
N ALA A 55 -4.55 11.35 -12.08
CA ALA A 55 -4.20 10.33 -13.07
C ALA A 55 -4.95 9.00 -12.92
N GLY A 56 -5.66 8.78 -11.79
CA GLY A 56 -6.41 7.54 -11.54
C GLY A 56 -5.76 6.58 -10.52
N LYS A 57 -4.70 7.00 -9.81
CA LYS A 57 -4.01 6.15 -8.81
C LYS A 57 -4.95 5.66 -7.72
N SER A 58 -5.68 6.55 -7.06
CA SER A 58 -6.67 6.19 -6.02
C SER A 58 -7.82 5.37 -6.61
N THR A 59 -8.17 5.58 -7.88
CA THR A 59 -9.15 4.74 -8.58
C THR A 59 -8.68 3.29 -8.70
N ILE A 60 -7.39 3.07 -9.02
CA ILE A 60 -6.79 1.73 -9.02
C ILE A 60 -6.91 1.10 -7.62
N PHE A 61 -6.61 1.84 -6.55
CA PHE A 61 -6.74 1.33 -5.17
C PHE A 61 -8.19 1.02 -4.81
N ASN A 62 -9.13 1.88 -5.20
CA ASN A 62 -10.56 1.65 -4.98
C ASN A 62 -11.06 0.42 -5.75
N ILE A 63 -10.55 0.18 -6.95
CA ILE A 63 -10.86 -1.04 -7.70
C ILE A 63 -10.20 -2.27 -7.06
N LEU A 64 -8.96 -2.18 -6.59
CA LEU A 64 -8.27 -3.28 -5.89
C LEU A 64 -8.99 -3.65 -4.59
N THR A 65 -9.42 -2.69 -3.80
CA THR A 65 -10.17 -2.93 -2.56
C THR A 65 -11.59 -3.42 -2.80
N GLY A 66 -12.17 -3.18 -4.00
CA GLY A 66 -13.56 -3.51 -4.33
C GLY A 66 -14.56 -2.44 -3.87
N LEU A 67 -14.07 -1.23 -3.56
CA LEU A 67 -14.92 -0.07 -3.30
C LEU A 67 -15.61 0.42 -4.58
N ILE A 68 -14.90 0.31 -5.71
CA ILE A 68 -15.41 0.66 -7.03
C ILE A 68 -15.26 -0.56 -7.95
N LYS A 69 -16.28 -0.82 -8.76
CA LYS A 69 -16.24 -1.83 -9.82
C LYS A 69 -15.79 -1.17 -11.13
N PRO A 70 -14.89 -1.78 -11.90
CA PRO A 70 -14.53 -1.26 -13.22
C PRO A 70 -15.66 -1.50 -14.23
N ASP A 71 -15.73 -0.66 -15.28
CA ASP A 71 -16.67 -0.83 -16.39
C ASP A 71 -16.29 -2.04 -17.26
N HIS A 72 -14.98 -2.23 -17.48
CA HIS A 72 -14.41 -3.34 -18.24
C HIS A 72 -13.15 -3.90 -17.57
N GLY A 73 -12.83 -5.14 -17.93
CA GLY A 73 -11.65 -5.85 -17.44
C GLY A 73 -11.91 -6.65 -16.17
N LYS A 74 -10.84 -7.24 -15.61
CA LYS A 74 -10.94 -8.14 -14.45
C LYS A 74 -9.81 -7.97 -13.48
N VAL A 75 -10.11 -8.13 -12.20
CA VAL A 75 -9.15 -8.16 -11.09
C VAL A 75 -9.07 -9.57 -10.54
N PHE A 76 -7.85 -10.11 -10.50
CA PHE A 76 -7.59 -11.43 -9.91
C PHE A 76 -6.68 -11.31 -8.70
N PHE A 77 -6.98 -12.10 -7.67
CA PHE A 77 -6.09 -12.36 -6.54
C PHE A 77 -5.75 -13.84 -6.50
N GLU A 78 -4.45 -14.17 -6.51
CA GLU A 78 -3.97 -15.57 -6.54
C GLU A 78 -4.72 -16.43 -7.61
N SER A 79 -4.91 -15.88 -8.81
CA SER A 79 -5.67 -16.46 -9.94
C SER A 79 -7.19 -16.57 -9.76
N LYS A 80 -7.76 -16.11 -8.66
CA LYS A 80 -9.22 -16.06 -8.44
C LYS A 80 -9.78 -14.74 -8.93
N ASP A 81 -10.78 -14.79 -9.81
CA ASP A 81 -11.52 -13.59 -10.23
C ASP A 81 -12.26 -13.02 -9.02
N ALA A 82 -11.94 -11.78 -8.71
CA ALA A 82 -12.52 -11.04 -7.60
C ALA A 82 -13.26 -9.78 -8.04
N THR A 83 -13.48 -9.60 -9.33
CA THR A 83 -14.05 -8.38 -9.92
C THR A 83 -15.37 -8.00 -9.28
N GLU A 84 -16.23 -8.98 -9.01
CA GLU A 84 -17.56 -8.78 -8.42
C GLU A 84 -17.57 -8.80 -6.88
N TYR A 85 -16.44 -9.08 -6.23
CA TYR A 85 -16.40 -9.20 -4.77
C TYR A 85 -16.43 -7.80 -4.14
N PRO A 86 -17.39 -7.53 -3.23
CA PRO A 86 -17.44 -6.27 -2.49
C PRO A 86 -16.28 -6.16 -1.51
N ILE A 87 -16.00 -4.94 -1.05
CA ILE A 87 -14.85 -4.59 -0.21
C ILE A 87 -14.68 -5.50 1.01
N TYR A 88 -15.74 -5.80 1.75
CA TYR A 88 -15.67 -6.61 2.97
C TYR A 88 -15.26 -8.07 2.71
N LEU A 89 -15.66 -8.63 1.56
CA LEU A 89 -15.24 -9.97 1.15
C LEU A 89 -13.79 -9.96 0.64
N ARG A 90 -13.40 -8.93 -0.15
CA ARG A 90 -12.02 -8.84 -0.65
C ARG A 90 -11.01 -8.69 0.47
N THR A 91 -11.25 -7.75 1.38
CA THR A 91 -10.33 -7.48 2.50
C THR A 91 -10.13 -8.70 3.38
N ARG A 92 -11.20 -9.42 3.73
CA ARG A 92 -11.12 -10.65 4.54
C ARG A 92 -10.50 -11.82 3.77
N LYS A 93 -10.99 -12.11 2.56
CA LYS A 93 -10.60 -13.31 1.79
C LYS A 93 -9.18 -13.25 1.25
N PHE A 94 -8.75 -12.08 0.79
CA PHE A 94 -7.42 -11.88 0.19
C PHE A 94 -6.45 -11.16 1.14
N LYS A 95 -6.87 -10.91 2.37
CA LYS A 95 -6.05 -10.28 3.42
C LYS A 95 -5.42 -8.98 2.93
N ILE A 96 -6.26 -8.01 2.56
CA ILE A 96 -5.82 -6.69 2.11
C ILE A 96 -5.82 -5.73 3.30
N GLY A 97 -4.64 -5.18 3.63
CA GLY A 97 -4.48 -4.02 4.50
C GLY A 97 -4.43 -2.73 3.69
N TYR A 98 -5.05 -1.67 4.20
CA TYR A 98 -5.07 -0.38 3.52
C TYR A 98 -4.64 0.75 4.45
N VAL A 99 -3.67 1.54 4.02
CA VAL A 99 -3.17 2.75 4.68
C VAL A 99 -3.61 3.94 3.85
N PRO A 100 -4.65 4.69 4.26
CA PRO A 100 -5.15 5.82 3.50
C PRO A 100 -4.22 7.05 3.58
N GLN A 101 -4.39 7.97 2.65
CA GLN A 101 -3.67 9.25 2.61
C GLN A 101 -3.97 10.09 3.88
N TYR A 102 -5.24 10.17 4.26
CA TYR A 102 -5.71 10.92 5.42
C TYR A 102 -6.58 10.07 6.34
N GLY A 103 -6.53 10.37 7.64
CA GLY A 103 -7.37 9.68 8.63
C GLY A 103 -6.99 8.21 8.82
N GLY A 104 -8.01 7.36 8.87
CA GLY A 104 -7.85 5.92 9.11
C GLY A 104 -7.71 5.58 10.60
N TYR A 105 -8.01 6.50 11.51
CA TYR A 105 -7.99 6.33 12.96
C TYR A 105 -9.08 7.17 13.64
N PHE A 106 -9.40 6.84 14.87
CA PHE A 106 -10.38 7.54 15.70
C PHE A 106 -9.66 8.61 16.51
N ASN A 107 -9.97 9.87 16.26
CA ASN A 107 -9.29 11.04 16.82
C ASN A 107 -9.31 11.11 18.36
N ASP A 108 -10.45 10.75 18.97
CA ASP A 108 -10.68 10.87 20.41
C ASP A 108 -10.30 9.64 21.22
N LEU A 109 -9.97 8.53 20.55
CA LEU A 109 -9.38 7.36 21.17
C LEU A 109 -7.87 7.52 21.29
N THR A 110 -7.29 6.89 22.32
CA THR A 110 -5.84 6.76 22.45
C THR A 110 -5.26 5.88 21.34
N LEU A 111 -3.95 5.88 21.18
CA LEU A 111 -3.26 4.99 20.28
C LEU A 111 -3.58 3.53 20.59
N GLY A 112 -3.51 3.14 21.88
CA GLY A 112 -3.83 1.79 22.32
C GLY A 112 -5.28 1.41 22.05
N GLU A 113 -6.23 2.31 22.32
CA GLU A 113 -7.66 2.07 22.05
C GLU A 113 -7.95 1.93 20.54
N ASN A 114 -7.31 2.72 19.68
CA ASN A 114 -7.40 2.58 18.23
C ASN A 114 -6.99 1.18 17.77
N LEU A 115 -5.84 0.70 18.24
CA LEU A 115 -5.35 -0.63 17.89
C LEU A 115 -6.26 -1.73 18.43
N ASN A 116 -6.73 -1.61 19.69
CA ASN A 116 -7.64 -2.57 20.29
C ASN A 116 -8.97 -2.66 19.54
N ALA A 117 -9.56 -1.52 19.15
CA ALA A 117 -10.82 -1.50 18.40
C ALA A 117 -10.72 -2.29 17.07
N ILE A 118 -9.62 -2.13 16.33
CA ILE A 118 -9.41 -2.91 15.09
C ILE A 118 -9.07 -4.37 15.39
N ALA A 119 -8.28 -4.64 16.43
CA ALA A 119 -7.96 -6.00 16.82
C ALA A 119 -9.20 -6.81 17.23
N GLU A 120 -10.19 -6.19 17.87
CA GLU A 120 -11.47 -6.83 18.22
C GLU A 120 -12.26 -7.29 16.99
N ILE A 121 -12.19 -6.55 15.89
CA ILE A 121 -12.86 -6.91 14.64
C ILE A 121 -12.14 -8.06 13.92
N LEU A 122 -10.81 -8.13 14.06
CA LEU A 122 -9.97 -9.01 13.23
C LEU A 122 -9.54 -10.30 13.93
N ILE A 123 -9.45 -10.30 15.28
CA ILE A 123 -8.88 -11.40 16.07
C ILE A 123 -9.89 -11.81 17.13
N GLU A 124 -10.37 -13.05 17.06
CA GLU A 124 -11.43 -13.57 17.97
C GLU A 124 -10.92 -13.77 19.40
N ASN A 125 -9.73 -14.35 19.56
CA ASN A 125 -9.17 -14.66 20.87
C ASN A 125 -8.64 -13.41 21.57
N LYS A 126 -9.07 -13.17 22.82
CA LYS A 126 -8.68 -11.99 23.61
C LYS A 126 -7.16 -11.92 23.89
N ASN A 127 -6.55 -13.06 24.23
CA ASN A 127 -5.11 -13.10 24.55
C ASN A 127 -4.27 -12.82 23.31
N ASP A 128 -4.67 -13.37 22.16
CA ASP A 128 -4.00 -13.12 20.87
C ASP A 128 -4.14 -11.65 20.46
N ARG A 129 -5.30 -11.00 20.72
CA ARG A 129 -5.48 -9.56 20.51
C ARG A 129 -4.47 -8.74 21.31
N ILE A 130 -4.41 -8.99 22.62
CA ILE A 130 -3.50 -8.27 23.53
C ILE A 130 -2.05 -8.48 23.09
N ALA A 131 -1.66 -9.72 22.81
CA ALA A 131 -0.32 -10.04 22.35
C ALA A 131 0.02 -9.31 21.03
N LYS A 132 -0.93 -9.33 20.07
CA LYS A 132 -0.73 -8.68 18.75
C LYS A 132 -0.64 -7.17 18.83
N VAL A 133 -1.49 -6.54 19.66
CA VAL A 133 -1.45 -5.09 19.87
C VAL A 133 -0.12 -4.69 20.53
N ASN A 134 0.34 -5.41 21.56
CA ASN A 134 1.62 -5.15 22.21
C ASN A 134 2.81 -5.36 21.25
N GLU A 135 2.77 -6.43 20.42
CA GLU A 135 3.78 -6.65 19.37
C GLU A 135 3.87 -5.44 18.43
N MET A 136 2.73 -4.92 17.97
CA MET A 136 2.71 -3.78 17.06
C MET A 136 3.22 -2.50 17.72
N ILE A 137 2.81 -2.21 18.95
CA ILE A 137 3.26 -1.03 19.70
C ILE A 137 4.78 -1.08 19.88
N GLY A 138 5.34 -2.18 20.36
CA GLY A 138 6.77 -2.34 20.56
C GLY A 138 7.56 -2.31 19.23
N LYS A 139 7.08 -3.01 18.18
CA LYS A 139 7.73 -3.05 16.86
C LYS A 139 7.84 -1.67 16.21
N PHE A 140 6.88 -0.79 16.46
CA PHE A 140 6.84 0.57 15.88
C PHE A 140 7.31 1.65 16.85
N GLU A 141 7.82 1.24 18.04
CA GLU A 141 8.33 2.17 19.07
C GLU A 141 7.30 3.23 19.47
N LEU A 142 6.11 2.77 19.86
CA LEU A 142 4.97 3.62 20.20
C LEU A 142 4.56 3.52 21.67
N ASP A 143 5.38 2.84 22.51
CA ASP A 143 5.06 2.57 23.91
C ASP A 143 4.78 3.85 24.70
N ASN A 144 5.61 4.88 24.51
CA ASN A 144 5.54 6.15 25.24
C ASN A 144 4.29 6.99 24.89
N VAL A 145 3.60 6.66 23.81
CA VAL A 145 2.41 7.40 23.33
C VAL A 145 1.15 6.52 23.31
N ARG A 146 1.21 5.35 23.92
CA ARG A 146 0.11 4.38 23.96
C ARG A 146 -1.18 5.00 24.48
N GLU A 147 -1.10 5.80 25.55
CA GLU A 147 -2.24 6.44 26.23
C GLU A 147 -2.54 7.85 25.68
N VAL A 148 -1.82 8.29 24.64
CA VAL A 148 -2.03 9.59 24.01
C VAL A 148 -3.15 9.48 22.98
N LYS A 149 -4.13 10.39 23.04
CA LYS A 149 -5.21 10.46 22.04
C LYS A 149 -4.65 10.74 20.65
N ALA A 150 -5.20 10.06 19.62
CA ALA A 150 -4.68 10.11 18.26
C ALA A 150 -4.58 11.53 17.68
N LYS A 151 -5.48 12.44 18.06
CA LYS A 151 -5.45 13.85 17.66
C LYS A 151 -4.21 14.62 18.15
N PHE A 152 -3.57 14.17 19.23
CA PHE A 152 -2.38 14.80 19.81
C PHE A 152 -1.07 14.15 19.38
N LEU A 153 -1.12 13.06 18.63
CA LEU A 153 0.08 12.42 18.06
C LEU A 153 0.74 13.32 17.02
N SER A 154 2.06 13.20 16.84
CA SER A 154 2.76 13.81 15.72
C SER A 154 2.34 13.17 14.37
N GLY A 155 2.65 13.82 13.26
CA GLY A 155 2.37 13.27 11.92
C GLY A 155 2.96 11.87 11.71
N GLY A 156 4.22 11.69 12.11
CA GLY A 156 4.89 10.39 12.04
C GLY A 156 4.28 9.33 12.95
N GLN A 157 3.90 9.69 14.18
CA GLN A 157 3.22 8.78 15.12
C GLN A 157 1.84 8.36 14.58
N ARG A 158 1.05 9.31 14.04
CA ARG A 158 -0.22 8.98 13.36
C ARG A 158 -0.01 8.04 12.19
N ARG A 159 1.02 8.25 11.38
CA ARG A 159 1.31 7.38 10.24
C ARG A 159 1.71 5.97 10.70
N LYS A 160 2.55 5.86 11.74
CA LYS A 160 2.87 4.56 12.37
C LYS A 160 1.60 3.86 12.88
N LEU A 161 0.72 4.57 13.58
CA LEU A 161 -0.55 4.03 14.08
C LEU A 161 -1.38 3.41 12.95
N VAL A 162 -1.61 4.14 11.85
CA VAL A 162 -2.43 3.65 10.73
C VAL A 162 -1.79 2.43 10.06
N ILE A 163 -0.46 2.40 9.93
CA ILE A 163 0.25 1.22 9.43
C ILE A 163 0.07 0.03 10.38
N CYS A 164 0.21 0.23 11.70
CA CYS A 164 -0.05 -0.81 12.68
C CYS A 164 -1.46 -1.38 12.55
N MET A 165 -2.48 -0.51 12.45
CA MET A 165 -3.88 -0.92 12.26
C MET A 165 -4.05 -1.76 10.99
N ALA A 166 -3.44 -1.36 9.87
CA ALA A 166 -3.50 -2.12 8.61
C ALA A 166 -2.78 -3.49 8.70
N LEU A 167 -1.82 -3.64 9.61
CA LEU A 167 -1.03 -4.87 9.80
C LEU A 167 -1.65 -5.85 10.81
N LEU A 168 -2.60 -5.43 11.64
CA LEU A 168 -3.23 -6.29 12.66
C LEU A 168 -3.86 -7.55 12.08
N GLY A 169 -4.46 -7.45 10.88
CA GLY A 169 -5.07 -8.58 10.18
C GLY A 169 -4.10 -9.50 9.44
N ASP A 170 -2.80 -9.32 9.64
CA ASP A 170 -1.74 -10.07 8.96
C ASP A 170 -1.91 -10.11 7.42
N PRO A 171 -1.90 -8.94 6.76
CA PRO A 171 -2.22 -8.84 5.35
C PRO A 171 -1.19 -9.53 4.45
N LYS A 172 -1.66 -10.10 3.34
CA LYS A 172 -0.83 -10.53 2.21
C LYS A 172 -0.56 -9.39 1.23
N ILE A 173 -1.44 -8.39 1.20
CA ILE A 173 -1.38 -7.24 0.32
C ILE A 173 -1.51 -6.00 1.19
N LEU A 174 -0.53 -5.12 1.15
CA LEU A 174 -0.57 -3.82 1.83
C LEU A 174 -0.64 -2.71 0.79
N LEU A 175 -1.74 -1.97 0.78
CA LEU A 175 -1.94 -0.81 -0.07
C LEU A 175 -1.65 0.46 0.72
N CYS A 176 -0.76 1.31 0.22
CA CYS A 176 -0.32 2.54 0.87
C CYS A 176 -0.59 3.73 -0.04
N ASP A 177 -1.55 4.57 0.33
CA ASP A 177 -1.95 5.74 -0.46
C ASP A 177 -1.26 7.00 0.10
N GLU A 178 -0.33 7.58 -0.69
CA GLU A 178 0.43 8.80 -0.40
C GLU A 178 1.00 8.86 1.03
N ILE A 179 1.66 7.78 1.46
CA ILE A 179 2.14 7.64 2.85
C ILE A 179 3.28 8.58 3.22
N PHE A 180 3.96 9.17 2.23
CA PHE A 180 5.06 10.11 2.44
C PHE A 180 4.60 11.58 2.40
N ALA A 181 3.33 11.83 2.05
CA ALA A 181 2.80 13.18 1.91
C ALA A 181 2.82 13.96 3.23
N ALA A 182 3.24 15.23 3.16
CA ALA A 182 3.28 16.18 4.28
C ALA A 182 4.08 15.70 5.51
N LEU A 183 5.11 14.88 5.30
CA LEU A 183 6.03 14.41 6.34
C LEU A 183 7.42 15.02 6.15
N ASP A 184 8.15 15.15 7.26
CA ASP A 184 9.55 15.56 7.24
C ASP A 184 10.47 14.44 6.73
N VAL A 185 11.68 14.80 6.32
CA VAL A 185 12.65 13.88 5.69
C VAL A 185 13.01 12.70 6.59
N LEU A 186 13.14 12.91 7.91
CA LEU A 186 13.49 11.84 8.85
C LEU A 186 12.35 10.85 9.00
N THR A 187 11.13 11.33 9.10
CA THR A 187 9.92 10.49 9.14
C THR A 187 9.76 9.67 7.87
N ILE A 188 9.99 10.27 6.68
CA ILE A 188 9.96 9.54 5.40
C ILE A 188 11.03 8.44 5.39
N GLN A 189 12.24 8.74 5.82
CA GLN A 189 13.33 7.75 5.87
C GLN A 189 12.98 6.57 6.79
N MET A 190 12.48 6.86 7.99
CA MET A 190 12.01 5.85 8.93
C MET A 190 10.90 4.96 8.33
N LEU A 191 9.91 5.55 7.64
CA LEU A 191 8.84 4.79 7.01
C LEU A 191 9.36 3.85 5.92
N LYS A 192 10.32 4.30 5.11
CA LYS A 192 10.96 3.45 4.11
C LYS A 192 11.67 2.25 4.73
N GLU A 193 12.38 2.46 5.82
CA GLU A 193 13.04 1.37 6.57
C GLU A 193 12.02 0.37 7.13
N ILE A 194 10.90 0.86 7.67
CA ILE A 194 9.78 0.03 8.13
C ILE A 194 9.23 -0.83 6.97
N LEU A 195 8.96 -0.24 5.80
CA LEU A 195 8.41 -0.98 4.67
C LEU A 195 9.36 -2.06 4.15
N VAL A 196 10.65 -1.75 4.05
CA VAL A 196 11.69 -2.71 3.65
C VAL A 196 11.82 -3.84 4.66
N LYS A 197 11.79 -3.52 5.96
CA LYS A 197 11.82 -4.50 7.04
C LYS A 197 10.58 -5.41 7.00
N LEU A 198 9.39 -4.84 6.84
CA LEU A 198 8.13 -5.60 6.70
C LEU A 198 8.19 -6.58 5.53
N GLN A 199 8.68 -6.15 4.37
CA GLN A 199 8.84 -7.03 3.20
C GLN A 199 9.80 -8.19 3.49
N SER A 200 10.92 -7.92 4.19
CA SER A 200 11.91 -8.96 4.51
C SER A 200 11.39 -9.98 5.53
N GLU A 201 10.62 -9.52 6.51
CA GLU A 201 10.02 -10.37 7.55
C GLU A 201 8.81 -11.18 7.03
N LYS A 202 8.09 -10.65 6.03
CA LYS A 202 6.88 -11.27 5.44
C LYS A 202 7.07 -11.53 3.94
N PRO A 203 7.83 -12.56 3.55
CA PRO A 203 8.18 -12.79 2.15
C PRO A 203 7.00 -13.15 1.24
N GLN A 204 5.82 -13.42 1.81
CA GLN A 204 4.59 -13.66 1.04
C GLN A 204 3.77 -12.37 0.83
N MET A 205 4.13 -11.28 1.51
CA MET A 205 3.41 -10.01 1.40
C MET A 205 3.92 -9.20 0.22
N CYS A 206 3.03 -8.58 -0.54
CA CYS A 206 3.36 -7.49 -1.45
C CYS A 206 2.91 -6.15 -0.87
N ILE A 207 3.62 -5.09 -1.25
CA ILE A 207 3.28 -3.71 -0.87
C ILE A 207 3.10 -2.90 -2.15
N ILE A 208 1.98 -2.18 -2.26
CA ILE A 208 1.75 -1.23 -3.36
C ILE A 208 1.69 0.17 -2.75
N ILE A 209 2.52 1.06 -3.26
CA ILE A 209 2.61 2.43 -2.78
C ILE A 209 2.21 3.38 -3.90
N CYS A 210 1.14 4.16 -3.71
CA CYS A 210 0.81 5.28 -4.57
C CYS A 210 1.53 6.52 -4.08
N GLU A 211 2.17 7.25 -4.98
CA GLU A 211 2.81 8.52 -4.67
C GLU A 211 2.85 9.44 -5.89
N HIS A 212 2.96 10.73 -5.62
CA HIS A 212 3.26 11.74 -6.63
C HIS A 212 4.72 12.20 -6.56
N GLN A 213 5.46 11.87 -5.49
CA GLN A 213 6.87 12.21 -5.32
C GLN A 213 7.76 11.06 -5.82
N ALA A 214 8.19 11.15 -7.09
CA ALA A 214 8.98 10.10 -7.74
C ALA A 214 10.26 9.73 -6.98
N ARG A 215 11.01 10.75 -6.48
CA ARG A 215 12.27 10.54 -5.78
C ARG A 215 12.12 9.64 -4.56
N GLU A 216 11.11 9.93 -3.73
CA GLU A 216 10.89 9.21 -2.48
C GLU A 216 10.42 7.77 -2.76
N LEU A 217 9.50 7.62 -3.72
CA LEU A 217 8.98 6.30 -4.08
C LEU A 217 10.06 5.42 -4.73
N LEU A 218 10.76 5.92 -5.74
CA LEU A 218 11.77 5.15 -6.49
C LEU A 218 12.95 4.68 -5.63
N SER A 219 13.16 5.29 -4.46
CA SER A 219 14.20 4.87 -3.54
C SER A 219 13.86 3.60 -2.73
N VAL A 220 12.57 3.21 -2.66
CA VAL A 220 12.10 2.10 -1.81
C VAL A 220 11.50 0.94 -2.60
N VAL A 221 11.03 1.17 -3.84
CA VAL A 221 10.35 0.14 -4.63
C VAL A 221 11.29 -0.77 -5.42
N ASP A 222 10.85 -1.98 -5.71
CA ASP A 222 11.54 -2.91 -6.63
C ASP A 222 11.32 -2.49 -8.08
N ARG A 223 10.10 -2.07 -8.41
CA ARG A 223 9.72 -1.45 -9.69
C ARG A 223 8.57 -0.48 -9.51
N ALA A 224 8.33 0.36 -10.51
CA ALA A 224 7.17 1.22 -10.52
C ALA A 224 6.43 1.20 -11.86
N LEU A 225 5.17 1.59 -11.79
CA LEU A 225 4.28 1.85 -12.92
C LEU A 225 4.04 3.36 -12.97
N ILE A 226 4.13 3.95 -14.15
CA ILE A 226 3.84 5.37 -14.36
C ILE A 226 2.50 5.48 -15.07
N LEU A 227 1.52 6.05 -14.36
CA LEU A 227 0.18 6.30 -14.84
C LEU A 227 0.07 7.74 -15.34
N SER A 228 -0.24 7.91 -16.61
CA SER A 228 -0.48 9.21 -17.24
C SER A 228 -1.50 9.05 -18.35
N ASN A 229 -2.33 10.07 -18.57
CA ASN A 229 -3.33 10.07 -19.63
C ASN A 229 -4.16 8.75 -19.66
N THR A 230 -4.68 8.35 -18.51
CA THR A 230 -5.54 7.16 -18.31
C THR A 230 -4.84 5.81 -18.48
N LYS A 231 -3.55 5.77 -18.85
CA LYS A 231 -2.79 4.53 -19.18
C LYS A 231 -1.51 4.39 -18.39
N ILE A 232 -1.00 3.16 -18.30
CA ILE A 232 0.37 2.92 -17.87
C ILE A 232 1.29 3.20 -19.04
N VAL A 233 2.01 4.33 -18.97
CA VAL A 233 2.91 4.80 -20.06
C VAL A 233 4.33 4.24 -19.93
N ALA A 234 4.74 3.82 -18.73
CA ALA A 234 6.02 3.17 -18.50
C ALA A 234 5.94 2.25 -17.27
N GLN A 235 6.76 1.20 -17.27
CA GLN A 235 6.97 0.32 -16.11
C GLN A 235 8.39 -0.23 -16.11
N GLY A 236 8.94 -0.43 -14.94
CA GLY A 236 10.28 -1.00 -14.79
C GLY A 236 10.90 -0.72 -13.44
N THR A 237 12.14 -1.16 -13.26
CA THR A 237 12.95 -0.82 -12.09
C THR A 237 13.26 0.68 -12.06
N PRO A 238 13.58 1.24 -10.87
CA PRO A 238 13.97 2.66 -10.79
C PRO A 238 15.04 3.07 -11.81
N SER A 239 16.06 2.23 -12.02
CA SER A 239 17.14 2.49 -12.97
C SER A 239 16.68 2.49 -14.43
N GLN A 240 15.69 1.67 -14.78
CA GLN A 240 15.08 1.65 -16.11
C GLN A 240 14.20 2.88 -16.34
N LEU A 241 13.39 3.26 -15.35
CA LEU A 241 12.46 4.38 -15.45
C LEU A 241 13.20 5.73 -15.58
N ILE A 242 14.30 5.92 -14.85
CA ILE A 242 15.12 7.14 -14.97
C ILE A 242 15.64 7.34 -16.39
N LYS A 243 15.88 6.25 -17.14
CA LYS A 243 16.36 6.28 -18.53
C LYS A 243 15.24 6.28 -19.57
N ASN A 244 14.00 6.05 -19.16
CA ASN A 244 12.86 5.92 -20.06
C ASN A 244 12.29 7.30 -20.41
N GLU A 245 12.19 7.60 -21.70
CA GLU A 245 11.73 8.89 -22.22
C GLU A 245 10.24 9.13 -21.90
N ASN A 246 9.38 8.13 -22.06
CA ASN A 246 7.96 8.24 -21.71
C ASN A 246 7.77 8.50 -20.22
N ALA A 247 8.63 7.91 -19.37
CA ALA A 247 8.61 8.16 -17.94
C ALA A 247 8.96 9.61 -17.60
N ARG A 248 9.97 10.19 -18.29
CA ARG A 248 10.37 11.59 -18.07
C ARG A 248 9.32 12.58 -18.57
N ASN A 249 8.67 12.29 -19.70
CA ASN A 249 7.65 13.16 -20.27
C ASN A 249 6.32 13.14 -19.50
N ALA A 250 6.11 12.11 -18.70
CA ALA A 250 4.91 11.98 -17.86
C ALA A 250 5.05 12.64 -16.49
N TYR A 251 6.28 13.11 -16.16
CA TYR A 251 6.65 13.68 -14.86
C TYR A 251 7.52 14.92 -15.02
#